data_ce3941748c848b0e4677941d4e2e51e5
#
_entry.id   ce3941748c848b0e4677941d4e2e51e5
#
_cell.length_a   1.000
_cell.length_b   1.000
_cell.length_c   1.000
_cell.angle_alpha   90.00
_cell.angle_beta   90.00
_cell.angle_gamma   90.00
#
_symmetry.space_group_name_H-M   'P 1'
#
loop_
_entity.id
_entity.type
_entity.pdbx_description
1 polymer ?
#
loop_
_entity_poly.entity_id
_entity_poly.type
_entity_poly.pdbx_seq_one_letter_code
_entity_poly.pdbx_strand_id
1 'polypeptide(L)'
;IDRINPAKLKEYEEATGIALARSHVDFSAFQRRNLEIEERRLMPRYVESQFVAAAREVGLRVEPRADGLWRIEHVLADLRSERLRSVKKIGKAESSYRKITFHKNHLEQDAHLDAVLMGPGHPLYAAVDEKLNERLAGMIAGVGFFVDPLCREPYRIHLFEISIRGKDSKGNDVPLYGELVAVREERGHYEVIPSDILLNLAAHPHPPQEIEPTPTQAATDFLKRTYQLECRARCQSERQHFARVCREYLEKSFKARIDRAQERAMLLAAEVFSKPEYKLPADEARKYVDELQRARQERLDGLKRLEIARTGPVKHVGTAFVLAPDADTQAQLADLADELD
;
A
#
# COMPACT_ATOMS: atom_id res chain seq x y z
N ILE A 1 -33.82 -4.89 -41.88
CA ILE A 1 -32.95 -3.99 -41.06
C ILE A 1 -33.91 -3.15 -40.25
N ASP A 2 -34.26 -3.67 -39.05
CA ASP A 2 -35.17 -3.04 -38.13
C ASP A 2 -34.55 -1.73 -37.62
N ARG A 3 -35.31 -0.65 -37.78
CA ARG A 3 -34.95 0.69 -37.27
C ARG A 3 -34.80 0.60 -35.73
N ILE A 4 -33.59 0.67 -35.30
CA ILE A 4 -33.26 0.77 -33.87
C ILE A 4 -33.94 2.03 -33.34
N ASN A 5 -34.93 1.86 -32.44
CA ASN A 5 -35.65 2.97 -31.85
C ASN A 5 -34.70 3.78 -30.97
N PRO A 6 -34.49 5.10 -31.21
CA PRO A 6 -33.56 5.93 -30.43
C PRO A 6 -33.85 5.93 -28.92
N ALA A 7 -35.13 5.77 -28.54
CA ALA A 7 -35.50 5.66 -27.11
C ALA A 7 -35.00 4.36 -26.47
N LYS A 8 -35.04 3.26 -27.23
CA LYS A 8 -34.46 1.99 -26.75
C LYS A 8 -32.93 2.02 -26.73
N LEU A 9 -32.30 2.74 -27.65
CA LEU A 9 -30.84 2.92 -27.61
C LEU A 9 -30.42 3.70 -26.38
N LYS A 10 -31.16 4.75 -26.02
CA LYS A 10 -30.91 5.55 -24.82
C LYS A 10 -31.13 4.76 -23.53
N GLU A 11 -32.18 3.92 -23.52
CA GLU A 11 -32.43 3.00 -22.41
C GLU A 11 -31.36 1.91 -22.29
N TYR A 12 -30.83 1.42 -23.41
CA TYR A 12 -29.66 0.52 -23.47
C TYR A 12 -28.37 1.20 -23.07
N GLU A 13 -28.12 2.44 -23.46
CA GLU A 13 -26.99 3.24 -23.07
C GLU A 13 -27.00 3.58 -21.59
N GLU A 14 -28.18 3.94 -21.04
CA GLU A 14 -28.35 4.14 -19.61
C GLU A 14 -28.16 2.84 -18.82
N ALA A 15 -28.73 1.72 -19.29
CA ALA A 15 -28.55 0.42 -18.66
C ALA A 15 -27.11 -0.11 -18.78
N THR A 16 -26.43 0.13 -19.91
CA THR A 16 -25.05 -0.28 -20.16
C THR A 16 -24.07 0.68 -19.48
N GLY A 17 -24.37 1.98 -19.40
CA GLY A 17 -23.64 2.96 -18.64
C GLY A 17 -23.65 2.67 -17.15
N ILE A 18 -24.77 2.19 -16.63
CA ILE A 18 -24.92 1.69 -15.24
C ILE A 18 -24.11 0.39 -15.06
N ALA A 19 -24.10 -0.51 -16.05
CA ALA A 19 -23.39 -1.79 -15.96
C ALA A 19 -21.88 -1.66 -16.11
N LEU A 20 -21.38 -0.67 -16.86
CA LEU A 20 -19.96 -0.45 -17.12
C LEU A 20 -19.29 0.52 -16.13
N ALA A 21 -20.00 0.95 -15.07
CA ALA A 21 -19.44 1.88 -14.06
C ALA A 21 -18.80 3.13 -14.70
N ARG A 22 -19.38 3.67 -15.78
CA ARG A 22 -19.10 5.01 -16.28
C ARG A 22 -19.82 6.08 -15.49
N SER A 23 -20.05 5.82 -14.20
CA SER A 23 -20.30 6.90 -13.26
C SER A 23 -18.98 7.64 -13.08
N HIS A 24 -19.04 8.94 -13.03
CA HIS A 24 -17.96 9.81 -12.66
C HIS A 24 -17.23 9.24 -11.43
N VAL A 25 -16.26 8.36 -11.66
CA VAL A 25 -15.16 8.18 -10.74
C VAL A 25 -14.63 9.60 -10.60
N ASP A 26 -14.66 10.13 -9.40
CA ASP A 26 -14.07 11.44 -9.14
C ASP A 26 -12.61 11.35 -9.55
N PHE A 27 -12.36 11.73 -10.81
CA PHE A 27 -11.03 11.67 -11.43
C PHE A 27 -10.03 12.50 -10.62
N SER A 28 -10.54 13.52 -9.90
CA SER A 28 -9.72 14.37 -9.05
C SER A 28 -9.30 13.65 -7.75
N ALA A 29 -10.15 12.79 -7.18
CA ALA A 29 -9.79 11.92 -6.05
C ALA A 29 -8.85 10.80 -6.52
N PHE A 30 -9.05 10.26 -7.72
CA PHE A 30 -8.16 9.26 -8.31
C PHE A 30 -6.81 9.87 -8.69
N GLN A 31 -6.79 11.08 -9.25
CA GLN A 31 -5.55 11.82 -9.54
C GLN A 31 -4.81 12.22 -8.27
N ARG A 32 -5.49 12.72 -7.23
CA ARG A 32 -4.88 12.97 -5.92
C ARG A 32 -4.28 11.70 -5.32
N ARG A 33 -5.02 10.61 -5.35
CA ARG A 33 -4.53 9.31 -4.86
C ARG A 33 -3.37 8.77 -5.70
N ASN A 34 -3.36 8.99 -7.01
CA ASN A 34 -2.23 8.67 -7.86
C ASN A 34 -1.03 9.59 -7.62
N LEU A 35 -1.23 10.88 -7.39
CA LEU A 35 -0.19 11.80 -6.98
C LEU A 35 0.38 11.44 -5.60
N GLU A 36 -0.46 11.13 -4.61
CA GLU A 36 -0.03 10.62 -3.31
C GLU A 36 0.71 9.27 -3.42
N ILE A 37 0.29 8.39 -4.33
CA ILE A 37 0.99 7.14 -4.64
C ILE A 37 2.29 7.42 -5.39
N GLU A 38 2.35 8.44 -6.22
CA GLU A 38 3.58 8.85 -6.92
C GLU A 38 4.55 9.58 -6.00
N GLU A 39 4.08 10.39 -5.09
CA GLU A 39 4.87 11.00 -4.03
C GLU A 39 5.36 9.95 -3.01
N ARG A 40 4.54 8.93 -2.71
CA ARG A 40 4.91 7.78 -1.86
C ARG A 40 5.61 6.66 -2.63
N ARG A 41 5.68 6.71 -3.95
CA ARG A 41 6.56 5.83 -4.72
C ARG A 41 7.97 6.13 -4.25
N LEU A 42 8.59 5.10 -3.70
CA LEU A 42 10.01 5.08 -3.37
C LEU A 42 10.76 5.79 -4.49
N MET A 43 11.25 6.98 -4.22
CA MET A 43 11.99 7.75 -5.23
C MET A 43 13.15 6.87 -5.72
N PRO A 44 13.37 6.75 -7.02
CA PRO A 44 14.35 5.84 -7.58
C PRO A 44 15.72 5.94 -6.90
N ARG A 45 16.13 7.16 -6.53
CA ARG A 45 17.36 7.45 -5.79
C ARG A 45 17.43 6.73 -4.44
N TYR A 46 16.34 6.67 -3.69
CA TYR A 46 16.32 5.98 -2.39
C TYR A 46 16.32 4.46 -2.56
N VAL A 47 15.59 3.95 -3.56
CA VAL A 47 15.61 2.51 -3.91
C VAL A 47 17.01 2.08 -4.31
N GLU A 48 17.70 2.89 -5.10
CA GLU A 48 19.08 2.69 -5.51
C GLU A 48 20.04 2.67 -4.32
N SER A 49 20.02 3.72 -3.51
CA SER A 49 20.89 3.86 -2.33
C SER A 49 20.68 2.70 -1.35
N GLN A 50 19.41 2.36 -1.07
CA GLN A 50 19.03 1.27 -0.17
C GLN A 50 19.51 -0.08 -0.73
N PHE A 51 19.25 -0.36 -2.01
CA PHE A 51 19.66 -1.62 -2.62
C PHE A 51 21.17 -1.78 -2.66
N VAL A 52 21.92 -0.74 -3.07
CA VAL A 52 23.38 -0.78 -3.15
C VAL A 52 24.00 -0.98 -1.77
N ALA A 53 23.50 -0.29 -0.73
CA ALA A 53 23.95 -0.47 0.63
C ALA A 53 23.61 -1.89 1.15
N ALA A 54 22.36 -2.34 0.99
CA ALA A 54 21.91 -3.67 1.39
C ALA A 54 22.70 -4.78 0.69
N ALA A 55 22.96 -4.63 -0.61
CA ALA A 55 23.73 -5.58 -1.40
C ALA A 55 25.16 -5.74 -0.85
N ARG A 56 25.82 -4.64 -0.51
CA ARG A 56 27.16 -4.66 0.11
C ARG A 56 27.13 -5.39 1.44
N GLU A 57 26.13 -5.14 2.28
CA GLU A 57 25.98 -5.79 3.56
C GLU A 57 25.81 -7.32 3.44
N VAL A 58 25.09 -7.80 2.44
CA VAL A 58 24.93 -9.24 2.20
C VAL A 58 26.06 -9.85 1.39
N GLY A 59 27.10 -9.07 1.05
CA GLY A 59 28.28 -9.53 0.31
C GLY A 59 28.08 -9.60 -1.21
N LEU A 60 27.03 -8.99 -1.74
CA LEU A 60 26.80 -8.90 -3.19
C LEU A 60 27.52 -7.70 -3.77
N ARG A 61 28.38 -7.94 -4.77
CA ARG A 61 29.15 -6.89 -5.43
C ARG A 61 28.32 -6.24 -6.53
N VAL A 62 28.01 -4.95 -6.35
CA VAL A 62 27.29 -4.10 -7.29
C VAL A 62 28.25 -3.02 -7.77
N GLU A 63 28.49 -2.92 -9.06
CA GLU A 63 29.47 -2.02 -9.65
C GLU A 63 28.81 -0.98 -10.55
N PRO A 64 29.21 0.30 -10.41
CA PRO A 64 28.75 1.35 -11.32
C PRO A 64 29.37 1.15 -12.71
N ARG A 65 28.61 1.54 -13.73
CA ARG A 65 29.04 1.54 -15.14
C ARG A 65 29.25 2.97 -15.62
N ALA A 66 30.02 3.12 -16.67
CA ALA A 66 30.27 4.43 -17.28
C ALA A 66 29.02 5.09 -17.91
N ASP A 67 27.99 4.31 -18.20
CA ASP A 67 26.72 4.76 -18.75
C ASP A 67 25.67 5.15 -17.69
N GLY A 68 26.08 5.29 -16.42
CA GLY A 68 25.19 5.64 -15.30
C GLY A 68 24.31 4.50 -14.80
N LEU A 69 24.48 3.31 -15.37
CA LEU A 69 23.80 2.10 -14.91
C LEU A 69 24.68 1.31 -13.94
N TRP A 70 24.13 0.20 -13.43
CA TRP A 70 24.84 -0.72 -12.54
C TRP A 70 25.02 -2.09 -13.19
N ARG A 71 25.99 -2.87 -12.69
CA ARG A 71 26.17 -4.28 -13.10
C ARG A 71 26.41 -5.16 -11.87
N ILE A 72 26.04 -6.43 -12.01
CA ILE A 72 26.34 -7.50 -11.06
C ILE A 72 26.90 -8.66 -11.89
N GLU A 73 28.19 -8.94 -11.74
CA GLU A 73 28.83 -10.01 -12.48
C GLU A 73 28.43 -11.39 -11.98
N HIS A 74 28.24 -11.51 -10.67
CA HIS A 74 27.86 -12.78 -10.05
C HIS A 74 26.88 -12.58 -8.90
N VAL A 75 25.73 -13.27 -8.95
CA VAL A 75 24.76 -13.32 -7.86
C VAL A 75 25.05 -14.55 -7.00
N LEU A 76 25.23 -14.33 -5.71
CA LEU A 76 25.56 -15.36 -4.72
C LEU A 76 24.50 -16.47 -4.71
N ALA A 77 24.95 -17.74 -4.55
CA ALA A 77 24.07 -18.89 -4.52
C ALA A 77 23.00 -18.79 -3.42
N ASP A 78 23.35 -18.20 -2.28
CA ASP A 78 22.43 -17.99 -1.15
C ASP A 78 21.25 -17.11 -1.49
N LEU A 79 21.47 -16.05 -2.32
CA LEU A 79 20.40 -15.16 -2.80
C LEU A 79 19.49 -15.80 -3.86
N ARG A 80 19.90 -16.95 -4.38
CA ARG A 80 19.17 -17.76 -5.37
C ARG A 80 18.60 -19.05 -4.78
N SER A 81 18.74 -19.21 -3.47
CA SER A 81 18.34 -20.44 -2.76
C SER A 81 16.81 -20.52 -2.63
N GLU A 82 16.25 -21.69 -2.93
CA GLU A 82 14.83 -21.99 -2.74
C GLU A 82 14.40 -22.01 -1.26
N ARG A 83 15.34 -21.90 -0.33
CA ARG A 83 15.05 -21.74 1.11
C ARG A 83 14.45 -20.36 1.42
N LEU A 84 14.79 -19.34 0.62
CA LEU A 84 14.26 -17.99 0.79
C LEU A 84 12.76 -17.95 0.45
N ARG A 85 12.00 -17.21 1.28
CA ARG A 85 10.56 -16.99 1.05
C ARG A 85 10.33 -16.13 -0.19
N SER A 86 11.20 -15.15 -0.43
CA SER A 86 11.20 -14.29 -1.61
C SER A 86 11.30 -15.12 -2.90
N VAL A 87 12.22 -16.09 -2.94
CA VAL A 87 12.38 -16.98 -4.11
C VAL A 87 11.13 -17.82 -4.35
N LYS A 88 10.48 -18.32 -3.30
CA LYS A 88 9.22 -19.09 -3.43
C LYS A 88 8.05 -18.24 -3.89
N LYS A 89 8.01 -16.95 -3.48
CA LYS A 89 6.87 -16.06 -3.72
C LYS A 89 6.98 -15.28 -5.03
N ILE A 90 8.17 -14.83 -5.37
CA ILE A 90 8.41 -13.90 -6.49
C ILE A 90 9.13 -14.61 -7.63
N GLY A 91 10.08 -15.50 -7.29
CA GLY A 91 10.90 -16.22 -8.27
C GLY A 91 12.39 -16.13 -7.97
N LYS A 92 13.17 -16.85 -8.76
CA LYS A 92 14.61 -16.97 -8.61
C LYS A 92 15.32 -15.86 -9.38
N ALA A 93 16.29 -15.20 -8.75
CA ALA A 93 17.17 -14.25 -9.40
C ALA A 93 18.08 -14.90 -10.44
N GLU A 94 18.48 -14.17 -11.45
CA GLU A 94 19.47 -14.62 -12.44
C GLU A 94 20.88 -14.76 -11.82
N SER A 95 21.77 -15.40 -12.54
CA SER A 95 23.17 -15.58 -12.08
C SER A 95 24.01 -14.32 -12.20
N SER A 96 23.64 -13.42 -13.08
CA SER A 96 24.33 -12.14 -13.32
C SER A 96 23.38 -11.12 -13.95
N TYR A 97 23.71 -9.85 -13.83
CA TYR A 97 22.97 -8.75 -14.45
C TYR A 97 23.96 -7.78 -15.09
N ARG A 98 23.94 -7.69 -16.41
CA ARG A 98 24.87 -6.83 -17.18
C ARG A 98 24.53 -5.34 -17.08
N LYS A 99 23.22 -5.03 -17.06
CA LYS A 99 22.70 -3.67 -16.97
C LYS A 99 21.53 -3.65 -16.00
N ILE A 100 21.64 -2.85 -14.97
CA ILE A 100 20.60 -2.62 -13.97
C ILE A 100 20.33 -1.12 -13.89
N THR A 101 19.08 -0.77 -13.81
CA THR A 101 18.63 0.60 -13.54
C THR A 101 17.57 0.61 -12.43
N PHE A 102 17.49 1.73 -11.74
CA PHE A 102 16.43 2.02 -10.77
C PHE A 102 15.43 3.04 -11.34
N HIS A 103 15.75 3.64 -12.48
CA HIS A 103 14.98 4.69 -13.14
C HIS A 103 14.26 4.14 -14.38
N LYS A 104 12.94 4.28 -14.42
CA LYS A 104 12.14 3.83 -15.57
C LYS A 104 12.49 4.53 -16.87
N ASN A 105 12.86 5.81 -16.78
CA ASN A 105 13.21 6.63 -17.94
C ASN A 105 14.42 6.07 -18.71
N HIS A 106 15.29 5.29 -18.06
CA HIS A 106 16.40 4.64 -18.76
C HIS A 106 15.92 3.54 -19.70
N LEU A 107 14.80 2.86 -19.38
CA LEU A 107 14.23 1.80 -20.22
C LEU A 107 13.61 2.32 -21.53
N GLU A 108 13.35 3.61 -21.60
CA GLU A 108 12.80 4.27 -22.80
C GLU A 108 13.89 4.66 -23.80
N GLN A 109 15.16 4.55 -23.40
CA GLN A 109 16.32 4.88 -24.25
C GLN A 109 16.75 3.65 -25.04
N ASP A 110 16.91 3.79 -26.36
CA ASP A 110 17.32 2.71 -27.27
C ASP A 110 18.62 1.99 -26.80
N ALA A 111 19.55 2.73 -26.18
CA ALA A 111 20.81 2.19 -25.68
C ALA A 111 20.63 1.28 -24.44
N HIS A 112 19.47 1.30 -23.79
CA HIS A 112 19.22 0.65 -22.50
C HIS A 112 18.02 -0.28 -22.50
N LEU A 113 17.49 -0.67 -23.67
CA LEU A 113 16.35 -1.59 -23.81
C LEU A 113 16.59 -2.97 -23.16
N ASP A 114 17.85 -3.36 -22.99
CA ASP A 114 18.29 -4.59 -22.33
C ASP A 114 18.55 -4.40 -20.82
N ALA A 115 18.29 -3.22 -20.27
CA ALA A 115 18.47 -2.95 -18.85
C ALA A 115 17.34 -3.55 -18.01
N VAL A 116 17.68 -4.08 -16.85
CA VAL A 116 16.73 -4.63 -15.89
C VAL A 116 16.37 -3.57 -14.85
N LEU A 117 15.08 -3.28 -14.71
CA LEU A 117 14.61 -2.41 -13.65
C LEU A 117 14.67 -3.13 -12.31
N MET A 118 15.49 -2.60 -11.41
CA MET A 118 15.66 -3.13 -10.06
C MET A 118 14.79 -2.33 -9.09
N GLY A 119 14.00 -3.04 -8.28
CA GLY A 119 13.14 -2.41 -7.29
C GLY A 119 12.28 -3.41 -6.52
N PRO A 120 11.43 -2.96 -5.61
CA PRO A 120 10.49 -3.81 -4.90
C PRO A 120 9.64 -4.65 -5.86
N GLY A 121 9.67 -5.97 -5.68
CA GLY A 121 9.02 -6.93 -6.60
C GLY A 121 9.98 -7.62 -7.57
N HIS A 122 11.20 -7.13 -7.74
CA HIS A 122 12.22 -7.87 -8.49
C HIS A 122 12.80 -9.01 -7.63
N PRO A 123 13.00 -10.24 -8.18
CA PRO A 123 13.48 -11.40 -7.40
C PRO A 123 14.77 -11.14 -6.63
N LEU A 124 15.77 -10.50 -7.25
CA LEU A 124 17.03 -10.20 -6.58
C LEU A 124 16.87 -9.16 -5.48
N TYR A 125 16.08 -8.11 -5.72
CA TYR A 125 15.80 -7.10 -4.70
C TYR A 125 15.19 -7.73 -3.45
N ALA A 126 14.17 -8.54 -3.63
CA ALA A 126 13.49 -9.21 -2.52
C ALA A 126 14.39 -10.23 -1.79
N ALA A 127 15.29 -10.91 -2.51
CA ALA A 127 16.24 -11.82 -1.89
C ALA A 127 17.31 -11.08 -1.06
N VAL A 128 17.80 -9.93 -1.55
CA VAL A 128 18.73 -9.07 -0.81
C VAL A 128 18.05 -8.51 0.45
N ASP A 129 16.83 -8.01 0.32
CA ASP A 129 16.06 -7.48 1.45
C ASP A 129 15.80 -8.56 2.53
N GLU A 130 15.38 -9.76 2.12
CA GLU A 130 15.18 -10.89 3.05
C GLU A 130 16.48 -11.25 3.77
N LYS A 131 17.59 -11.37 3.05
CA LYS A 131 18.90 -11.68 3.63
C LYS A 131 19.44 -10.59 4.55
N LEU A 132 19.24 -9.34 4.19
CA LEU A 132 19.58 -8.20 5.06
C LEU A 132 18.78 -8.28 6.37
N ASN A 133 17.47 -8.50 6.28
CA ASN A 133 16.61 -8.62 7.44
C ASN A 133 16.99 -9.81 8.34
N GLU A 134 17.35 -10.97 7.75
CA GLU A 134 17.87 -12.11 8.51
C GLU A 134 19.17 -11.75 9.26
N ARG A 135 20.09 -11.05 8.61
CA ARG A 135 21.38 -10.66 9.19
C ARG A 135 21.21 -9.62 10.30
N LEU A 136 20.31 -8.68 10.10
CA LEU A 136 20.04 -7.61 11.06
C LEU A 136 19.08 -8.03 12.19
N ALA A 137 18.44 -9.20 12.07
CA ALA A 137 17.47 -9.72 13.04
C ALA A 137 18.10 -9.96 14.40
N GLY A 138 18.26 -9.14 15.27
CA GLY A 138 18.92 -9.19 16.59
C GLY A 138 20.01 -8.14 16.75
N MET A 139 20.40 -7.44 15.67
CA MET A 139 21.31 -6.31 15.71
C MET A 139 20.55 -4.98 15.77
N ILE A 140 19.31 -4.96 15.28
CA ILE A 140 18.46 -3.77 15.30
C ILE A 140 17.92 -3.60 16.72
N ALA A 141 18.66 -2.90 17.54
CA ALA A 141 18.19 -2.44 18.86
C ALA A 141 17.11 -1.36 18.74
N GLY A 142 16.78 -0.95 17.53
CA GLY A 142 15.79 0.08 17.28
C GLY A 142 16.18 1.47 17.80
N VAL A 143 17.48 1.73 17.93
CA VAL A 143 18.01 3.00 18.45
C VAL A 143 19.04 3.55 17.47
N GLY A 144 18.92 4.83 17.15
CA GLY A 144 19.88 5.60 16.34
C GLY A 144 20.18 6.95 16.97
N PHE A 145 21.36 7.49 16.70
CA PHE A 145 21.76 8.82 17.11
C PHE A 145 22.00 9.71 15.90
N PHE A 146 21.38 10.87 15.96
CA PHE A 146 21.43 11.85 14.87
C PHE A 146 21.78 13.22 15.40
N VAL A 147 22.27 14.08 14.52
CA VAL A 147 22.55 15.48 14.80
C VAL A 147 21.62 16.34 13.98
N ASP A 148 21.00 17.31 14.64
CA ASP A 148 20.23 18.36 14.00
C ASP A 148 20.93 19.70 14.26
N PRO A 149 21.53 20.34 13.21
CA PRO A 149 22.22 21.63 13.36
C PRO A 149 21.34 22.75 13.89
N LEU A 150 20.03 22.64 13.70
CA LEU A 150 19.05 23.66 14.13
C LEU A 150 18.49 23.37 15.52
N CYS A 151 18.82 22.23 16.09
CA CYS A 151 18.35 21.80 17.39
C CYS A 151 19.04 22.59 18.52
N ARG A 152 18.23 23.22 19.39
CA ARG A 152 18.73 23.88 20.59
C ARG A 152 18.75 22.95 21.81
N GLU A 153 17.86 21.98 21.82
CA GLU A 153 17.69 21.01 22.91
C GLU A 153 17.48 19.62 22.33
N PRO A 154 18.03 18.59 22.96
CA PRO A 154 17.86 17.22 22.53
C PRO A 154 16.40 16.82 22.53
N TYR A 155 16.01 16.05 21.50
CA TYR A 155 14.67 15.48 21.40
C TYR A 155 14.74 14.04 20.90
N ARG A 156 13.64 13.31 21.01
CA ARG A 156 13.51 11.94 20.54
C ARG A 156 12.50 11.85 19.40
N ILE A 157 12.75 10.93 18.48
CA ILE A 157 11.79 10.56 17.44
C ILE A 157 11.51 9.08 17.59
N HIS A 158 10.28 8.75 17.94
CA HIS A 158 9.81 7.37 18.01
C HIS A 158 9.15 6.99 16.70
N LEU A 159 9.62 5.90 16.08
CA LEU A 159 9.06 5.35 14.84
C LEU A 159 8.08 4.24 15.17
N PHE A 160 6.89 4.34 14.62
CA PHE A 160 5.84 3.34 14.80
C PHE A 160 5.28 2.90 13.46
N GLU A 161 5.07 1.60 13.33
CA GLU A 161 4.21 1.04 12.29
C GLU A 161 2.78 1.01 12.84
N ILE A 162 1.87 1.75 12.20
CA ILE A 162 0.44 1.71 12.49
C ILE A 162 -0.30 0.93 11.42
N SER A 163 -1.42 0.35 11.78
CA SER A 163 -2.30 -0.31 10.84
C SER A 163 -3.77 -0.05 11.15
N ILE A 164 -4.57 0.01 10.10
CA ILE A 164 -6.03 0.00 10.17
C ILE A 164 -6.50 -1.27 9.48
N ARG A 165 -7.39 -1.99 10.11
CA ARG A 165 -7.94 -3.25 9.62
C ARG A 165 -9.43 -3.15 9.40
N GLY A 166 -9.95 -3.99 8.54
CA GLY A 166 -11.38 -4.09 8.28
C GLY A 166 -11.75 -5.49 7.84
N LYS A 167 -12.97 -5.60 7.30
CA LYS A 167 -13.45 -6.87 6.75
C LYS A 167 -13.65 -6.75 5.24
N ASP A 168 -13.41 -7.86 4.52
CA ASP A 168 -13.85 -8.01 3.15
C ASP A 168 -15.36 -8.34 3.08
N SER A 169 -15.91 -8.47 1.88
CA SER A 169 -17.32 -8.83 1.67
C SER A 169 -17.67 -10.22 2.23
N LYS A 170 -16.69 -11.11 2.37
CA LYS A 170 -16.85 -12.46 2.92
C LYS A 170 -16.73 -12.48 4.45
N GLY A 171 -16.23 -11.41 5.07
CA GLY A 171 -16.04 -11.28 6.51
C GLY A 171 -14.64 -11.61 7.00
N ASN A 172 -13.67 -11.82 6.10
CA ASN A 172 -12.27 -12.02 6.49
C ASN A 172 -11.63 -10.70 6.91
N ASP A 173 -10.73 -10.76 7.88
CA ASP A 173 -9.95 -9.59 8.28
C ASP A 173 -8.89 -9.26 7.22
N VAL A 174 -8.91 -8.02 6.77
CA VAL A 174 -7.97 -7.51 5.76
C VAL A 174 -7.32 -6.21 6.25
N PRO A 175 -6.05 -5.98 5.90
CA PRO A 175 -5.42 -4.69 6.12
C PRO A 175 -6.05 -3.65 5.18
N LEU A 176 -6.41 -2.48 5.71
CA LEU A 176 -6.96 -1.37 4.95
C LEU A 176 -5.92 -0.28 4.70
N TYR A 177 -5.10 -0.05 5.72
CA TYR A 177 -4.10 1.00 5.72
C TYR A 177 -2.93 0.58 6.61
N GLY A 178 -1.72 0.96 6.22
CA GLY A 178 -0.51 0.79 7.00
C GLY A 178 0.43 1.95 6.70
N GLU A 179 1.07 2.47 7.74
CA GLU A 179 1.98 3.61 7.63
C GLU A 179 3.06 3.54 8.68
N LEU A 180 4.26 4.01 8.32
CA LEU A 180 5.32 4.31 9.24
C LEU A 180 5.17 5.76 9.71
N VAL A 181 4.96 5.95 11.00
CA VAL A 181 4.70 7.26 11.61
C VAL A 181 5.82 7.60 12.57
N ALA A 182 6.29 8.84 12.51
CA ALA A 182 7.24 9.38 13.47
C ALA A 182 6.51 10.24 14.51
N VAL A 183 6.87 10.05 15.79
CA VAL A 183 6.39 10.86 16.91
C VAL A 183 7.59 11.53 17.55
N ARG A 184 7.66 12.86 17.45
CA ARG A 184 8.63 13.68 18.18
C ARG A 184 8.22 13.80 19.64
N GLU A 185 9.15 13.52 20.54
CA GLU A 185 9.04 13.75 21.97
C GLU A 185 10.04 14.81 22.38
N GLU A 186 9.55 15.92 22.90
CA GLU A 186 10.36 17.01 23.43
C GLU A 186 9.76 17.48 24.75
N ARG A 187 10.50 17.38 25.86
CA ARG A 187 10.04 17.78 27.21
C ARG A 187 8.67 17.24 27.62
N GLY A 188 8.35 16.01 27.19
CA GLY A 188 7.05 15.37 27.48
C GLY A 188 5.89 15.83 26.56
N HIS A 189 6.15 16.67 25.59
CA HIS A 189 5.22 16.97 24.50
C HIS A 189 5.43 15.99 23.36
N TYR A 190 4.31 15.58 22.74
CA TYR A 190 4.29 14.61 21.64
C TYR A 190 3.66 15.26 20.42
N GLU A 191 4.29 15.10 19.26
CA GLU A 191 3.82 15.59 17.98
C GLU A 191 4.05 14.54 16.90
N VAL A 192 3.08 14.36 16.00
CA VAL A 192 3.26 13.54 14.81
C VAL A 192 3.97 14.36 13.75
N ILE A 193 5.11 13.84 13.28
CA ILE A 193 5.93 14.46 12.26
C ILE A 193 6.11 13.51 11.07
N PRO A 194 6.49 14.03 9.88
CA PRO A 194 6.82 13.19 8.74
C PRO A 194 7.93 12.20 9.06
N SER A 195 7.77 10.94 8.67
CA SER A 195 8.75 9.87 8.96
C SER A 195 10.05 10.01 8.16
N ASP A 196 10.04 10.77 7.07
CA ASP A 196 11.18 11.08 6.22
C ASP A 196 12.15 12.10 6.83
N ILE A 197 11.79 12.74 7.94
CA ILE A 197 12.68 13.67 8.66
C ILE A 197 14.05 13.05 8.97
N LEU A 198 14.09 11.75 9.26
CA LEU A 198 15.34 11.05 9.54
C LEU A 198 16.30 11.03 8.35
N LEU A 199 15.82 11.21 7.13
CA LEU A 199 16.64 11.29 5.92
C LEU A 199 17.36 12.64 5.80
N ASN A 200 16.90 13.63 6.54
CA ASN A 200 17.45 15.00 6.56
C ASN A 200 18.39 15.22 7.77
N LEU A 201 18.53 14.23 8.65
CA LEU A 201 19.40 14.29 9.80
C LEU A 201 20.72 13.56 9.51
N ALA A 202 21.83 14.12 9.96
CA ALA A 202 23.12 13.46 9.89
C ALA A 202 23.26 12.42 11.03
N ALA A 203 23.91 11.29 10.76
CA ALA A 203 24.25 10.35 11.83
C ALA A 203 25.25 10.99 12.79
N HIS A 204 25.07 10.79 14.10
CA HIS A 204 26.00 11.29 15.10
C HIS A 204 27.34 10.54 15.00
N PRO A 205 28.47 11.22 14.81
CA PRO A 205 29.78 10.57 14.58
C PRO A 205 30.25 9.78 15.80
N HIS A 206 29.90 10.23 16.99
CA HIS A 206 30.32 9.61 18.26
C HIS A 206 29.09 9.29 19.14
N PRO A 207 28.32 8.23 18.82
CA PRO A 207 27.14 7.89 19.62
C PRO A 207 27.53 7.50 21.05
N PRO A 208 26.72 7.85 22.07
CA PRO A 208 26.93 7.41 23.44
C PRO A 208 26.98 5.88 23.53
N GLN A 209 27.88 5.35 24.36
CA GLN A 209 28.03 3.89 24.52
C GLN A 209 26.93 3.27 25.38
N GLU A 210 26.37 4.03 26.32
CA GLU A 210 25.30 3.60 27.20
C GLU A 210 24.00 4.32 26.84
N ILE A 211 22.96 3.53 26.60
CA ILE A 211 21.63 4.02 26.23
C ILE A 211 20.64 3.52 27.27
N GLU A 212 20.02 4.45 27.98
CA GLU A 212 18.90 4.08 28.83
C GLU A 212 17.69 3.64 27.96
N PRO A 213 17.02 2.53 28.36
CA PRO A 213 15.80 2.11 27.67
C PRO A 213 14.77 3.25 27.67
N THR A 214 14.32 3.64 26.50
CA THR A 214 13.36 4.75 26.38
C THR A 214 11.95 4.21 26.51
N PRO A 215 11.18 4.65 27.51
CA PRO A 215 9.79 4.25 27.64
C PRO A 215 8.98 4.83 26.45
N THR A 216 8.45 3.96 25.62
CA THR A 216 7.68 4.33 24.43
C THR A 216 6.17 4.31 24.69
N GLN A 217 5.75 3.95 25.89
CA GLN A 217 4.34 3.75 26.20
C GLN A 217 3.52 5.03 26.06
N ALA A 218 4.05 6.16 26.56
CA ALA A 218 3.35 7.45 26.47
C ALA A 218 3.20 7.93 25.00
N ALA A 219 4.27 7.79 24.21
CA ALA A 219 4.23 8.08 22.76
C ALA A 219 3.24 7.15 22.03
N THR A 220 3.22 5.86 22.39
CA THR A 220 2.28 4.88 21.85
C THR A 220 0.83 5.25 22.18
N ASP A 221 0.57 5.65 23.42
CA ASP A 221 -0.79 6.02 23.84
C ASP A 221 -1.24 7.33 23.21
N PHE A 222 -0.34 8.29 23.06
CA PHE A 222 -0.60 9.50 22.29
C PHE A 222 -1.00 9.15 20.86
N LEU A 223 -0.19 8.35 20.16
CA LEU A 223 -0.42 7.98 18.78
C LEU A 223 -1.76 7.23 18.60
N LYS A 224 -2.09 6.31 19.51
CA LYS A 224 -3.36 5.58 19.50
C LYS A 224 -4.58 6.48 19.70
N ARG A 225 -4.45 7.50 20.56
CA ARG A 225 -5.56 8.40 20.91
C ARG A 225 -5.78 9.53 19.90
N THR A 226 -4.77 9.85 19.11
CA THR A 226 -4.81 10.94 18.14
C THR A 226 -4.77 10.41 16.72
N TYR A 227 -3.64 10.32 16.12
CA TYR A 227 -3.42 10.07 14.70
C TYR A 227 -4.02 8.74 14.20
N GLN A 228 -3.90 7.66 14.97
CA GLN A 228 -4.48 6.38 14.56
C GLN A 228 -6.02 6.42 14.51
N LEU A 229 -6.66 7.18 15.40
CA LEU A 229 -8.11 7.37 15.34
C LEU A 229 -8.53 8.21 14.12
N GLU A 230 -7.75 9.22 13.77
CA GLU A 230 -7.98 10.01 12.55
C GLU A 230 -7.85 9.15 11.29
N CYS A 231 -6.77 8.37 11.19
CA CYS A 231 -6.59 7.41 10.10
C CYS A 231 -7.74 6.40 10.00
N ARG A 232 -8.21 5.88 11.15
CA ARG A 232 -9.37 5.00 11.19
C ARG A 232 -10.64 5.70 10.69
N ALA A 233 -10.90 6.93 11.14
CA ALA A 233 -12.08 7.69 10.74
C ALA A 233 -12.08 7.98 9.23
N ARG A 234 -10.92 8.34 8.67
CA ARG A 234 -10.74 8.52 7.22
C ARG A 234 -11.04 7.24 6.45
N CYS A 235 -10.40 6.12 6.82
CA CYS A 235 -10.65 4.83 6.18
C CYS A 235 -12.12 4.40 6.29
N GLN A 236 -12.75 4.63 7.44
CA GLN A 236 -14.15 4.29 7.64
C GLN A 236 -15.08 5.13 6.75
N SER A 237 -14.84 6.44 6.65
CA SER A 237 -15.61 7.34 5.79
C SER A 237 -15.50 6.94 4.31
N GLU A 238 -14.29 6.65 3.83
CA GLU A 238 -14.05 6.17 2.46
C GLU A 238 -14.80 4.86 2.18
N ARG A 239 -14.74 3.91 3.10
CA ARG A 239 -15.43 2.62 2.97
C ARG A 239 -16.94 2.76 3.00
N GLN A 240 -17.48 3.61 3.88
CA GLN A 240 -18.92 3.91 3.92
C GLN A 240 -19.39 4.57 2.62
N HIS A 241 -18.60 5.51 2.09
CA HIS A 241 -18.90 6.12 0.79
C HIS A 241 -18.91 5.06 -0.32
N PHE A 242 -17.87 4.25 -0.40
CA PHE A 242 -17.79 3.16 -1.37
C PHE A 242 -18.97 2.18 -1.25
N ALA A 243 -19.27 1.72 -0.03
CA ALA A 243 -20.37 0.79 0.22
C ALA A 243 -21.73 1.40 -0.16
N ARG A 244 -21.94 2.70 0.09
CA ARG A 244 -23.15 3.43 -0.32
C ARG A 244 -23.32 3.43 -1.82
N VAL A 245 -22.28 3.83 -2.56
CA VAL A 245 -22.30 3.84 -4.03
C VAL A 245 -22.56 2.44 -4.57
N CYS A 246 -21.85 1.43 -4.07
CA CYS A 246 -22.06 0.05 -4.49
C CYS A 246 -23.48 -0.44 -4.18
N ARG A 247 -24.07 -0.05 -3.04
CA ARG A 247 -25.44 -0.41 -2.66
C ARG A 247 -26.47 0.15 -3.66
N GLU A 248 -26.35 1.41 -4.02
CA GLU A 248 -27.24 2.05 -4.98
C GLU A 248 -27.26 1.34 -6.33
N TYR A 249 -26.07 1.01 -6.85
CA TYR A 249 -25.94 0.26 -8.12
C TYR A 249 -26.48 -1.18 -8.00
N LEU A 250 -26.15 -1.84 -6.91
CA LEU A 250 -26.57 -3.21 -6.66
C LEU A 250 -28.11 -3.27 -6.55
N GLU A 251 -28.73 -2.37 -5.82
CA GLU A 251 -30.19 -2.30 -5.69
C GLU A 251 -30.87 -2.05 -7.03
N LYS A 252 -30.40 -1.08 -7.82
CA LYS A 252 -30.92 -0.82 -9.17
C LYS A 252 -30.79 -2.04 -10.09
N SER A 253 -29.61 -2.67 -10.08
CA SER A 253 -29.34 -3.85 -10.92
C SER A 253 -30.20 -5.04 -10.54
N PHE A 254 -30.30 -5.36 -9.24
CA PHE A 254 -31.12 -6.48 -8.79
C PHE A 254 -32.60 -6.21 -8.97
N LYS A 255 -33.07 -4.97 -8.74
CA LYS A 255 -34.46 -4.60 -8.98
C LYS A 255 -34.87 -4.92 -10.40
N ALA A 256 -34.14 -4.42 -11.39
CA ALA A 256 -34.43 -4.64 -12.81
C ALA A 256 -34.41 -6.14 -13.19
N ARG A 257 -33.54 -6.95 -12.59
CA ARG A 257 -33.47 -8.39 -12.84
C ARG A 257 -34.60 -9.14 -12.17
N ILE A 258 -34.92 -8.79 -10.92
CA ILE A 258 -35.99 -9.41 -10.16
C ILE A 258 -37.34 -9.09 -10.82
N ASP A 259 -37.61 -7.83 -11.20
CA ASP A 259 -38.84 -7.41 -11.86
C ASP A 259 -39.09 -8.23 -13.15
N ARG A 260 -38.06 -8.37 -14.00
CA ARG A 260 -38.13 -9.20 -15.23
C ARG A 260 -38.36 -10.69 -14.94
N ALA A 261 -37.68 -11.22 -13.90
CA ALA A 261 -37.86 -12.62 -13.51
C ALA A 261 -39.27 -12.89 -12.94
N GLN A 262 -39.81 -11.96 -12.16
CA GLN A 262 -41.18 -12.02 -11.62
C GLN A 262 -42.22 -11.95 -12.75
N GLU A 263 -42.04 -11.02 -13.70
CA GLU A 263 -42.94 -10.92 -14.86
C GLU A 263 -42.96 -12.24 -15.65
N ARG A 264 -41.77 -12.81 -15.92
CA ARG A 264 -41.69 -14.12 -16.59
C ARG A 264 -42.36 -15.23 -15.80
N ALA A 265 -42.17 -15.28 -14.47
CA ALA A 265 -42.77 -16.29 -13.61
C ALA A 265 -44.32 -16.16 -13.59
N MET A 266 -44.82 -14.93 -13.60
CA MET A 266 -46.26 -14.67 -13.69
C MET A 266 -46.86 -15.10 -15.01
N LEU A 267 -46.22 -14.80 -16.14
CA LEU A 267 -46.65 -15.22 -17.47
C LEU A 267 -46.73 -16.75 -17.56
N LEU A 268 -45.64 -17.45 -17.14
CA LEU A 268 -45.64 -18.91 -17.15
C LEU A 268 -46.68 -19.52 -16.23
N ALA A 269 -46.89 -18.94 -15.04
CA ALA A 269 -47.94 -19.39 -14.12
C ALA A 269 -49.35 -19.23 -14.69
N ALA A 270 -49.63 -18.18 -15.46
CA ALA A 270 -50.90 -17.99 -16.14
C ALA A 270 -51.14 -19.06 -17.23
N GLU A 271 -50.07 -19.45 -17.95
CA GLU A 271 -50.16 -20.47 -19.00
C GLU A 271 -50.43 -21.88 -18.47
N VAL A 272 -50.05 -22.18 -17.24
CA VAL A 272 -50.29 -23.48 -16.59
C VAL A 272 -51.79 -23.85 -16.58
N PHE A 273 -52.68 -22.84 -16.48
CA PHE A 273 -54.14 -23.07 -16.51
C PHE A 273 -54.63 -23.63 -17.84
N SER A 274 -54.02 -23.23 -18.96
CA SER A 274 -54.39 -23.69 -20.30
C SER A 274 -53.52 -24.84 -20.80
N LYS A 275 -52.28 -24.94 -20.29
CA LYS A 275 -51.26 -25.92 -20.71
C LYS A 275 -50.50 -26.46 -19.50
N PRO A 276 -50.89 -27.65 -18.97
CA PRO A 276 -50.27 -28.23 -17.78
C PRO A 276 -48.77 -28.50 -17.91
N GLU A 277 -48.24 -28.62 -19.11
CA GLU A 277 -46.81 -28.79 -19.41
C GLU A 277 -45.93 -27.62 -18.96
N TYR A 278 -46.51 -26.42 -18.77
CA TYR A 278 -45.80 -25.26 -18.27
C TYR A 278 -45.60 -25.24 -16.75
N LYS A 279 -46.11 -26.27 -16.03
CA LYS A 279 -45.95 -26.34 -14.57
C LYS A 279 -44.47 -26.34 -14.13
N LEU A 280 -43.63 -27.17 -14.76
CA LEU A 280 -42.20 -27.25 -14.43
C LEU A 280 -41.47 -25.95 -14.74
N PRO A 281 -41.60 -25.35 -15.93
CA PRO A 281 -41.03 -24.02 -16.25
C PRO A 281 -41.51 -22.91 -15.29
N ALA A 282 -42.75 -22.92 -14.86
CA ALA A 282 -43.27 -21.92 -13.90
C ALA A 282 -42.63 -22.08 -12.51
N ASP A 283 -42.46 -23.33 -12.03
CA ASP A 283 -41.81 -23.61 -10.76
C ASP A 283 -40.31 -23.24 -10.78
N GLU A 284 -39.65 -23.52 -11.89
CA GLU A 284 -38.24 -23.09 -12.09
C GLU A 284 -38.10 -21.56 -12.13
N ALA A 285 -38.99 -20.86 -12.81
CA ALA A 285 -38.99 -19.39 -12.84
C ALA A 285 -39.20 -18.80 -11.43
N ARG A 286 -40.07 -19.39 -10.61
CA ARG A 286 -40.23 -18.96 -9.20
C ARG A 286 -38.95 -19.18 -8.39
N LYS A 287 -38.34 -20.35 -8.49
CA LYS A 287 -37.09 -20.65 -7.80
C LYS A 287 -35.99 -19.67 -8.20
N TYR A 288 -35.92 -19.28 -9.47
CA TYR A 288 -34.98 -18.29 -9.95
C TYR A 288 -35.18 -16.89 -9.32
N VAL A 289 -36.44 -16.46 -9.11
CA VAL A 289 -36.73 -15.23 -8.40
C VAL A 289 -36.21 -15.29 -6.95
N ASP A 290 -36.49 -16.42 -6.25
CA ASP A 290 -35.98 -16.61 -4.89
C ASP A 290 -34.47 -16.61 -4.79
N GLU A 291 -33.79 -17.22 -5.76
CA GLU A 291 -32.33 -17.21 -5.86
C GLU A 291 -31.79 -15.78 -6.05
N LEU A 292 -32.41 -14.98 -6.92
CA LEU A 292 -32.03 -13.59 -7.12
C LEU A 292 -32.20 -12.75 -5.86
N GLN A 293 -33.29 -12.96 -5.11
CA GLN A 293 -33.52 -12.26 -3.86
C GLN A 293 -32.49 -12.64 -2.79
N ARG A 294 -32.17 -13.93 -2.66
CA ARG A 294 -31.10 -14.39 -1.75
C ARG A 294 -29.75 -13.80 -2.14
N ALA A 295 -29.40 -13.87 -3.41
CA ALA A 295 -28.15 -13.31 -3.90
C ALA A 295 -28.03 -11.78 -3.67
N ARG A 296 -29.16 -11.05 -3.82
CA ARG A 296 -29.23 -9.63 -3.47
C ARG A 296 -28.93 -9.41 -1.99
N GLN A 297 -29.60 -10.18 -1.11
CA GLN A 297 -29.42 -10.03 0.33
C GLN A 297 -27.99 -10.35 0.77
N GLU A 298 -27.42 -11.43 0.28
CA GLU A 298 -26.02 -11.81 0.57
C GLU A 298 -25.04 -10.71 0.18
N ARG A 299 -25.23 -10.10 -1.00
CA ARG A 299 -24.37 -8.99 -1.46
C ARG A 299 -24.55 -7.73 -0.62
N LEU A 300 -25.78 -7.40 -0.22
CA LEU A 300 -26.05 -6.28 0.67
C LEU A 300 -25.39 -6.46 2.04
N ASP A 301 -25.47 -7.68 2.59
CA ASP A 301 -24.81 -8.02 3.86
C ASP A 301 -23.28 -8.02 3.73
N GLY A 302 -22.75 -8.41 2.57
CA GLY A 302 -21.34 -8.24 2.25
C GLY A 302 -20.89 -6.77 2.28
N LEU A 303 -21.70 -5.85 1.74
CA LEU A 303 -21.42 -4.41 1.77
C LEU A 303 -21.41 -3.84 3.20
N LYS A 304 -22.33 -4.28 4.06
CA LYS A 304 -22.35 -3.86 5.47
C LYS A 304 -21.03 -4.22 6.19
N ARG A 305 -20.45 -5.39 5.87
CA ARG A 305 -19.18 -5.82 6.43
C ARG A 305 -18.01 -4.94 5.96
N LEU A 306 -18.08 -4.45 4.72
CA LEU A 306 -17.06 -3.55 4.18
C LEU A 306 -17.02 -2.19 4.90
N GLU A 307 -18.10 -1.72 5.50
CA GLU A 307 -18.17 -0.42 6.19
C GLU A 307 -17.33 -0.35 7.47
N ILE A 308 -16.86 -1.48 7.99
CA ILE A 308 -16.18 -1.55 9.28
C ILE A 308 -14.68 -1.28 9.11
N ALA A 309 -14.17 -0.28 9.84
CA ALA A 309 -12.75 -0.04 10.02
C ALA A 309 -12.40 -0.06 11.52
N ARG A 310 -11.32 -0.73 11.88
CA ARG A 310 -10.81 -0.87 13.25
C ARG A 310 -9.35 -0.47 13.30
N THR A 311 -8.91 0.05 14.44
CA THR A 311 -7.49 0.22 14.70
C THR A 311 -6.82 -1.15 14.81
N GLY A 312 -5.70 -1.32 14.14
CA GLY A 312 -4.83 -2.47 14.27
C GLY A 312 -3.74 -2.24 15.32
N PRO A 313 -2.78 -3.14 15.42
CA PRO A 313 -1.65 -2.98 16.34
C PRO A 313 -0.79 -1.77 15.96
N VAL A 314 -0.28 -1.11 16.98
CA VAL A 314 0.81 -0.13 16.88
C VAL A 314 2.08 -0.82 17.30
N LYS A 315 3.04 -0.91 16.40
CA LYS A 315 4.32 -1.57 16.63
C LYS A 315 5.43 -0.52 16.68
N HIS A 316 6.15 -0.44 17.77
CA HIS A 316 7.35 0.36 17.85
C HIS A 316 8.46 -0.27 16.98
N VAL A 317 9.05 0.54 16.11
CA VAL A 317 10.10 0.12 15.17
C VAL A 317 11.47 0.52 15.69
N GLY A 318 11.57 1.75 16.21
CA GLY A 318 12.82 2.28 16.73
C GLY A 318 12.67 3.67 17.31
N THR A 319 13.73 4.15 17.95
CA THR A 319 13.83 5.50 18.50
C THR A 319 15.11 6.15 18.02
N ALA A 320 15.00 7.35 17.47
CA ALA A 320 16.12 8.21 17.14
C ALA A 320 16.29 9.25 18.24
N PHE A 321 17.51 9.34 18.78
CA PHE A 321 17.94 10.43 19.64
C PHE A 321 18.56 11.50 18.78
N VAL A 322 17.98 12.69 18.81
CA VAL A 322 18.47 13.83 18.04
C VAL A 322 19.14 14.80 19.01
N LEU A 323 20.41 15.03 18.79
CA LEU A 323 21.27 15.83 19.65
C LEU A 323 21.64 17.12 18.95
N ALA A 324 21.90 18.16 19.73
CA ALA A 324 22.54 19.36 19.22
C ALA A 324 23.98 19.02 18.82
N PRO A 325 24.53 19.64 17.76
CA PRO A 325 25.91 19.39 17.37
C PRO A 325 26.88 19.83 18.49
N ASP A 326 27.82 18.97 18.81
CA ASP A 326 28.97 19.34 19.64
C ASP A 326 29.91 20.32 18.91
N ALA A 327 30.87 20.90 19.62
CA ALA A 327 31.76 21.89 19.05
C ALA A 327 32.57 21.39 17.85
N ASP A 328 32.96 20.10 17.86
CA ASP A 328 33.72 19.48 16.79
C ASP A 328 32.82 19.22 15.56
N THR A 329 31.58 18.79 15.78
CA THR A 329 30.59 18.61 14.70
C THR A 329 30.16 19.94 14.09
N GLN A 330 30.04 21.02 14.92
CA GLN A 330 29.76 22.37 14.42
C GLN A 330 30.87 22.88 13.51
N ALA A 331 32.14 22.65 13.86
CA ALA A 331 33.25 23.03 13.02
C ALA A 331 33.25 22.26 11.68
N GLN A 332 33.01 20.97 11.70
CA GLN A 332 32.91 20.16 10.47
C GLN A 332 31.74 20.57 9.57
N LEU A 333 30.59 20.94 10.17
CA LEU A 333 29.42 21.43 9.41
C LEU A 333 29.67 22.81 8.81
N ALA A 334 30.43 23.67 9.50
CA ALA A 334 30.83 24.96 8.99
C ALA A 334 31.81 24.81 7.78
N ASP A 335 32.80 23.95 7.89
CA ASP A 335 33.75 23.66 6.80
C ASP A 335 33.02 23.11 5.56
N LEU A 336 32.04 22.20 5.75
CA LEU A 336 31.20 21.67 4.65
C LEU A 336 30.29 22.71 4.02
N ALA A 337 29.79 23.69 4.79
CA ALA A 337 29.00 24.77 4.24
C ALA A 337 29.84 25.73 3.38
N ASP A 338 31.06 26.02 3.81
CA ASP A 338 32.01 26.86 3.06
C ASP A 338 32.51 26.18 1.76
N GLU A 339 32.49 24.84 1.68
CA GLU A 339 32.83 24.09 0.44
C GLU A 339 31.67 24.07 -0.58
N LEU A 340 30.45 24.40 -0.18
CA LEU A 340 29.24 24.35 -1.02
C LEU A 340 28.82 25.74 -1.56
N ASP A 341 29.38 26.83 -1.03
CA ASP A 341 29.23 28.20 -1.53
C ASP A 341 30.38 28.56 -2.52
#